data_fb660a4f91f60226e00d83b1a37cd131
#
_entry.id   fb660a4f91f60226e00d83b1a37cd131
#
_cell.length_a   1.000
_cell.length_b   1.000
_cell.length_c   1.000
_cell.angle_alpha   90.00
_cell.angle_beta   90.00
_cell.angle_gamma   90.00
#
_symmetry.space_group_name_H-M   'P 1'
#
loop_
_entity.id
_entity.type
_entity.pdbx_description
1 polymer ?
#
loop_
_entity_poly.entity_id
_entity_poly.type
_entity_poly.pdbx_seq_one_letter_code
_entity_poly.pdbx_strand_id
1 'polypeptide(L)'
;MALNYKGVDDMPNATARALVRLLPWTSADGKPCFLVGDGTGYVSRIADRMEAEQLSSAADLIDEACQVLDARTWTPGELHLLAVELTASLADVRRVAESRGGRLAALLGHDAPDDANDADDEGPRLPAEAFG
;
A
#
# COMPACT_ATOMS: atom_id res chain seq x y z
N MET A 1 -8.22 -9.05 13.02
CA MET A 1 -7.75 -8.09 13.50
C MET A 1 -6.34 -7.92 13.29
N ALA A 2 -5.93 -6.82 13.24
CA ALA A 2 -4.60 -6.64 12.97
C ALA A 2 -3.89 -6.81 14.21
N LEU A 3 -2.87 -7.47 14.28
CA LEU A 3 -2.22 -7.57 15.42
C LEU A 3 -0.84 -7.82 15.33
N ASN A 4 -0.20 -7.95 16.24
CA ASN A 4 1.13 -8.10 16.25
C ASN A 4 1.47 -9.29 15.71
N TYR A 5 2.39 -9.45 15.10
CA TYR A 5 2.64 -10.63 14.51
C TYR A 5 3.48 -11.52 15.30
N LYS A 6 3.47 -11.40 16.49
CA LYS A 6 4.13 -12.27 17.23
C LYS A 6 3.79 -13.66 16.93
N GLY A 7 2.68 -13.98 16.57
CA GLY A 7 2.31 -15.31 16.34
C GLY A 7 2.93 -15.90 15.14
N VAL A 8 3.47 -15.10 14.35
CA VAL A 8 4.02 -15.64 13.17
C VAL A 8 5.11 -16.62 13.49
N ASP A 9 5.84 -16.38 14.48
CA ASP A 9 6.86 -17.26 14.79
C ASP A 9 6.36 -18.58 15.16
N ASP A 10 5.23 -18.69 15.65
CA ASP A 10 4.73 -19.93 16.03
C ASP A 10 4.10 -20.64 14.91
N MET A 11 4.05 -20.16 13.78
CA MET A 11 3.41 -20.82 12.71
C MET A 11 4.06 -22.09 12.47
N PRO A 12 3.41 -23.09 12.54
CA PRO A 12 3.96 -24.37 12.46
C PRO A 12 4.57 -24.66 11.17
N ASN A 13 4.06 -24.35 10.18
CA ASN A 13 4.59 -24.77 9.09
C ASN A 13 4.60 -24.00 7.99
N ALA A 14 5.51 -24.01 7.44
CA ALA A 14 5.62 -23.26 6.36
C ALA A 14 4.78 -23.53 5.27
N THR A 15 4.33 -24.59 5.20
CA THR A 15 3.56 -24.86 4.04
C THR A 15 2.50 -23.90 4.05
N ALA A 16 2.08 -23.45 5.11
CA ALA A 16 1.01 -22.61 5.11
C ALA A 16 1.39 -21.29 4.64
N ARG A 17 2.28 -20.95 4.21
CA ARG A 17 2.51 -19.75 3.68
C ARG A 17 1.76 -18.64 4.22
N ALA A 18 1.85 -18.29 5.35
CA ALA A 18 1.14 -17.21 5.91
C ALA A 18 1.68 -15.96 5.28
N LEU A 19 0.87 -15.20 4.70
CA LEU A 19 1.29 -13.97 4.10
C LEU A 19 1.04 -12.83 5.06
N VAL A 20 1.89 -11.84 5.03
CA VAL A 20 1.70 -10.67 5.86
C VAL A 20 1.18 -9.58 4.94
N ARG A 21 0.05 -9.02 5.29
CA ARG A 21 -0.57 -8.01 4.46
C ARG A 21 -0.60 -6.68 5.17
N LEU A 22 -0.15 -5.63 4.55
CA LEU A 22 -0.28 -4.29 5.11
C LEU A 22 -1.73 -3.87 4.91
N LEU A 23 -2.37 -3.42 5.97
CA LEU A 23 -3.77 -3.06 5.92
C LEU A 23 -3.95 -1.61 5.50
N PRO A 24 -5.11 -1.26 4.97
CA PRO A 24 -5.34 0.10 4.49
C PRO A 24 -5.67 1.09 5.60
N TRP A 25 -5.45 0.75 6.82
CA TRP A 25 -5.66 1.66 7.92
C TRP A 25 -4.45 1.62 8.84
N THR A 26 -4.38 2.58 9.75
CA THR A 26 -3.28 2.64 10.70
C THR A 26 -3.84 2.56 12.10
N SER A 27 -2.98 2.34 13.04
CA SER A 27 -3.40 2.31 14.43
C SER A 27 -3.65 3.74 14.90
N ALA A 28 -4.10 3.89 16.10
CA ALA A 28 -4.36 5.20 16.65
C ALA A 28 -3.11 6.05 16.69
N ASP A 29 -1.96 5.45 16.80
CA ASP A 29 -0.73 6.19 16.80
C ASP A 29 -0.23 6.46 15.42
N GLY A 30 -0.94 6.11 14.41
CA GLY A 30 -0.49 6.32 13.05
C GLY A 30 0.47 5.28 12.54
N LYS A 31 0.61 4.18 13.24
CA LYS A 31 1.52 3.15 12.80
C LYS A 31 0.85 2.16 11.89
N PRO A 32 1.58 1.53 11.01
CA PRO A 32 0.96 0.59 10.09
C PRO A 32 0.42 -0.63 10.79
N CYS A 33 -0.62 -1.18 10.26
CA CYS A 33 -1.22 -2.39 10.78
C CYS A 33 -1.06 -3.50 9.77
N PHE A 34 -0.80 -4.70 10.25
CA PHE A 34 -0.60 -5.82 9.37
C PHE A 34 -1.52 -6.98 9.74
N LEU A 35 -1.88 -7.77 8.76
CA LEU A 35 -2.69 -8.93 8.96
C LEU A 35 -1.89 -10.13 8.50
N VAL A 36 -1.88 -11.18 9.28
CA VAL A 36 -1.21 -12.39 8.90
C VAL A 36 -2.25 -13.41 8.57
N GLY A 37 -2.18 -14.03 7.43
CA GLY A 37 -3.17 -15.03 7.07
C GLY A 37 -3.01 -15.45 5.64
N ASP A 38 -3.97 -16.17 5.11
CA ASP A 38 -3.88 -16.66 3.76
C ASP A 38 -4.57 -15.75 2.78
N GLY A 39 -5.06 -14.64 3.22
CA GLY A 39 -5.70 -13.71 2.29
C GLY A 39 -7.17 -13.86 2.13
N THR A 40 -7.80 -14.75 2.86
CA THR A 40 -9.18 -14.97 2.66
C THR A 40 -9.99 -14.76 3.88
N GLY A 41 -9.90 -14.14 4.77
CA GLY A 41 -10.74 -14.00 5.93
C GLY A 41 -11.59 -12.79 5.90
N TYR A 42 -12.28 -12.56 6.96
CA TYR A 42 -13.21 -11.47 7.07
C TYR A 42 -12.45 -10.13 7.02
N VAL A 43 -11.36 -10.02 7.74
CA VAL A 43 -10.62 -8.78 7.78
C VAL A 43 -10.01 -8.51 6.41
N SER A 44 -9.60 -9.56 5.70
CA SER A 44 -9.07 -9.38 4.37
C SER A 44 -10.11 -8.82 3.45
N ARG A 45 -11.34 -9.26 3.57
CA ARG A 45 -12.40 -8.76 2.71
C ARG A 45 -12.74 -7.31 3.04
N ILE A 46 -12.69 -6.95 4.30
CA ILE A 46 -12.92 -5.58 4.68
C ILE A 46 -11.79 -4.72 4.13
N ALA A 47 -10.57 -5.22 4.21
CA ALA A 47 -9.44 -4.47 3.70
C ALA A 47 -9.56 -4.30 2.18
N ASP A 48 -10.01 -5.32 1.47
CA ASP A 48 -10.19 -5.21 0.04
C ASP A 48 -11.20 -4.14 -0.30
N ARG A 49 -12.30 -4.10 0.43
CA ARG A 49 -13.31 -3.12 0.17
C ARG A 49 -12.80 -1.72 0.48
N MET A 50 -12.10 -1.57 1.58
CA MET A 50 -11.60 -0.27 1.93
C MET A 50 -10.57 0.22 0.92
N GLU A 51 -9.72 -0.66 0.42
CA GLU A 51 -8.77 -0.26 -0.59
C GLU A 51 -9.49 0.23 -1.84
N ALA A 52 -10.53 -0.48 -2.23
CA ALA A 52 -11.29 -0.08 -3.41
C ALA A 52 -11.95 1.27 -3.19
N GLU A 53 -12.45 1.51 -2.00
CA GLU A 53 -13.08 2.78 -1.72
C GLU A 53 -12.06 3.90 -1.68
N GLN A 54 -10.88 3.64 -1.16
CA GLN A 54 -9.85 4.67 -1.11
C GLN A 54 -9.40 5.03 -2.53
N LEU A 55 -9.30 4.06 -3.40
CA LEU A 55 -8.91 4.35 -4.77
C LEU A 55 -10.02 5.09 -5.51
N SER A 56 -11.25 4.75 -5.25
CA SER A 56 -12.36 5.43 -5.89
C SER A 56 -12.45 6.88 -5.41
N SER A 57 -12.26 7.08 -4.11
CA SER A 57 -12.29 8.44 -3.57
C SER A 57 -11.14 9.26 -4.12
N ALA A 58 -9.99 8.64 -4.34
CA ALA A 58 -8.87 9.35 -4.88
C ALA A 58 -9.16 9.79 -6.32
N ALA A 59 -9.84 8.95 -7.09
CA ALA A 59 -10.18 9.31 -8.45
C ALA A 59 -11.13 10.51 -8.46
N ASP A 60 -12.12 10.51 -7.57
CA ASP A 60 -13.05 11.62 -7.51
C ASP A 60 -12.33 12.89 -7.09
N LEU A 61 -11.41 12.77 -6.16
CA LEU A 61 -10.71 13.95 -5.66
C LEU A 61 -9.79 14.51 -6.73
N ILE A 62 -9.20 13.67 -7.57
CA ILE A 62 -8.39 14.14 -8.66
C ILE A 62 -9.24 14.95 -9.61
N ASP A 63 -10.45 14.47 -9.93
CA ASP A 63 -11.31 15.20 -10.82
C ASP A 63 -11.71 16.54 -10.23
N GLU A 64 -11.99 16.55 -8.94
CA GLU A 64 -12.37 17.78 -8.30
C GLU A 64 -11.19 18.73 -8.28
N ALA A 65 -10.00 18.24 -7.98
CA ALA A 65 -8.83 19.09 -7.93
C ALA A 65 -8.55 19.70 -9.30
N CYS A 66 -8.73 18.92 -10.35
CA CYS A 66 -8.53 19.45 -11.69
C CYS A 66 -9.50 20.58 -11.98
N GLN A 67 -10.75 20.42 -11.57
CA GLN A 67 -11.72 21.47 -11.79
C GLN A 67 -11.37 22.72 -11.00
N VAL A 68 -10.96 22.58 -9.78
CA VAL A 68 -10.62 23.72 -8.96
C VAL A 68 -9.43 24.46 -9.57
N LEU A 69 -8.42 23.70 -9.98
CA LEU A 69 -7.23 24.33 -10.49
C LEU A 69 -7.47 24.99 -11.86
N ASP A 70 -8.37 24.42 -12.64
CA ASP A 70 -8.67 25.02 -13.93
C ASP A 70 -9.44 26.29 -13.77
N ALA A 71 -10.23 26.42 -12.75
CA ALA A 71 -11.05 27.59 -12.61
C ALA A 71 -10.23 28.80 -12.27
N ARG A 72 -9.10 28.60 -11.66
CA ARG A 72 -8.24 29.70 -11.33
C ARG A 72 -8.86 30.76 -10.47
N THR A 73 -9.88 30.44 -9.71
CA THR A 73 -10.51 31.42 -8.89
C THR A 73 -10.59 30.87 -7.51
N TRP A 74 -9.52 30.60 -6.88
CA TRP A 74 -9.56 30.00 -5.57
C TRP A 74 -8.85 30.90 -4.57
N THR A 75 -9.23 30.78 -3.33
CA THR A 75 -8.57 31.50 -2.26
C THR A 75 -7.46 30.66 -1.70
N PRO A 76 -6.54 31.27 -0.98
CA PRO A 76 -5.49 30.46 -0.34
C PRO A 76 -6.05 29.41 0.60
N GLY A 77 -7.15 29.70 1.28
CA GLY A 77 -7.75 28.72 2.18
C GLY A 77 -8.30 27.54 1.41
N GLU A 78 -8.90 27.80 0.26
CA GLU A 78 -9.41 26.72 -0.55
C GLU A 78 -8.29 25.85 -1.06
N LEU A 79 -7.19 26.47 -1.46
CA LEU A 79 -6.06 25.70 -1.91
C LEU A 79 -5.43 24.90 -0.76
N HIS A 80 -5.40 25.49 0.42
CA HIS A 80 -4.84 24.78 1.56
C HIS A 80 -5.69 23.54 1.86
N LEU A 81 -7.01 23.69 1.84
CA LEU A 81 -7.86 22.56 2.14
C LEU A 81 -7.70 21.50 1.07
N LEU A 82 -7.63 21.91 -0.18
CA LEU A 82 -7.46 20.94 -1.24
C LEU A 82 -6.12 20.20 -1.07
N ALA A 83 -5.08 20.92 -0.68
CA ALA A 83 -3.79 20.29 -0.49
C ALA A 83 -3.83 19.28 0.65
N VAL A 84 -4.57 19.60 1.72
CA VAL A 84 -4.68 18.68 2.83
C VAL A 84 -5.41 17.42 2.39
N GLU A 85 -6.47 17.58 1.63
CA GLU A 85 -7.22 16.42 1.18
C GLU A 85 -6.41 15.58 0.21
N LEU A 86 -5.70 16.23 -0.70
CA LEU A 86 -4.88 15.48 -1.65
C LEU A 86 -3.76 14.75 -0.93
N THR A 87 -3.17 15.35 0.10
CA THR A 87 -2.11 14.70 0.84
C THR A 87 -2.64 13.46 1.56
N ALA A 88 -3.80 13.58 2.17
CA ALA A 88 -4.37 12.43 2.87
C ALA A 88 -4.72 11.33 1.89
N SER A 89 -5.28 11.68 0.77
CA SER A 89 -5.66 10.70 -0.21
C SER A 89 -4.43 10.02 -0.81
N LEU A 90 -3.39 10.79 -1.06
CA LEU A 90 -2.18 10.22 -1.61
C LEU A 90 -1.53 9.27 -0.62
N ALA A 91 -1.60 9.59 0.67
CA ALA A 91 -1.07 8.68 1.68
C ALA A 91 -1.83 7.35 1.66
N ASP A 92 -3.15 7.41 1.48
CA ASP A 92 -3.94 6.19 1.42
C ASP A 92 -3.59 5.40 0.17
N VAL A 93 -3.49 6.05 -0.97
CA VAL A 93 -3.17 5.38 -2.21
C VAL A 93 -1.79 4.75 -2.14
N ARG A 94 -0.84 5.45 -1.50
CA ARG A 94 0.49 4.92 -1.37
C ARG A 94 0.46 3.64 -0.55
N ARG A 95 -0.34 3.63 0.51
CA ARG A 95 -0.45 2.45 1.37
C ARG A 95 -1.05 1.29 0.58
N VAL A 96 -2.04 1.55 -0.26
CA VAL A 96 -2.63 0.50 -1.08
C VAL A 96 -1.58 -0.03 -2.05
N ALA A 97 -0.81 0.86 -2.65
CA ALA A 97 0.21 0.43 -3.60
C ALA A 97 1.28 -0.42 -2.91
N GLU A 98 1.70 -0.01 -1.73
CA GLU A 98 2.69 -0.78 -1.00
C GLU A 98 2.14 -2.14 -0.62
N SER A 99 0.89 -2.18 -0.23
CA SER A 99 0.28 -3.43 0.18
C SER A 99 0.17 -4.38 -1.00
N ARG A 100 -0.27 -3.87 -2.12
CA ARG A 100 -0.43 -4.73 -3.29
C ARG A 100 0.91 -5.16 -3.85
N GLY A 101 1.88 -4.26 -3.85
CA GLY A 101 3.22 -4.62 -4.29
C GLY A 101 3.83 -5.69 -3.43
N GLY A 102 3.65 -5.58 -2.13
CA GLY A 102 4.17 -6.59 -1.23
C GLY A 102 3.52 -7.93 -1.42
N ARG A 103 2.20 -7.94 -1.64
CA ARG A 103 1.51 -9.20 -1.84
C ARG A 103 1.93 -9.83 -3.17
N LEU A 104 2.10 -9.00 -4.18
CA LEU A 104 2.51 -9.53 -5.45
C LEU A 104 3.93 -10.08 -5.37
N ALA A 105 4.82 -9.36 -4.70
CA ALA A 105 6.17 -9.84 -4.55
C ALA A 105 6.21 -11.15 -3.79
N ALA A 106 5.39 -11.29 -2.78
CA ALA A 106 5.36 -12.53 -2.02
C ALA A 106 4.91 -13.68 -2.88
N LEU A 107 3.95 -13.44 -3.74
CA LEU A 107 3.49 -14.50 -4.59
C LEU A 107 4.52 -14.85 -5.64
N LEU A 108 5.17 -13.87 -6.20
CA LEU A 108 6.14 -14.17 -7.19
C LEU A 108 7.46 -14.68 -6.59
N GLY A 109 7.81 -14.18 -5.49
CA GLY A 109 9.04 -14.56 -4.89
C GLY A 109 9.10 -15.99 -4.51
N HIS A 110 7.94 -16.60 -4.41
CA HIS A 110 7.91 -17.91 -4.07
C HIS A 110 8.53 -18.73 -5.05
N ASP A 111 8.49 -18.41 -6.25
CA ASP A 111 9.01 -19.22 -7.27
C ASP A 111 10.44 -18.86 -7.55
N ALA A 112 10.98 -17.90 -6.96
CA ALA A 112 12.29 -17.49 -7.27
C ALA A 112 13.32 -18.35 -6.57
N PRO A 113 14.31 -18.71 -7.19
CA PRO A 113 15.30 -19.54 -6.59
C PRO A 113 16.09 -18.75 -5.62
N ASP A 114 16.51 -19.33 -4.62
CA ASP A 114 17.21 -18.62 -3.68
C ASP A 114 18.52 -18.13 -4.06
N ASP A 115 19.10 -18.65 -4.98
CA ASP A 115 20.38 -18.24 -5.28
C ASP A 115 20.50 -16.90 -5.73
N ALA A 116 19.56 -16.30 -5.91
CA ALA A 116 19.65 -15.02 -6.42
C ALA A 116 20.46 -14.15 -5.59
N ASN A 117 20.64 -14.50 -4.49
CA ASN A 117 21.24 -13.64 -3.72
C ASN A 117 22.50 -13.11 -4.15
N ASP A 118 23.23 -13.82 -4.53
CA ASP A 118 24.46 -13.31 -4.80
C ASP A 118 24.55 -12.33 -5.74
N ALA A 119 23.89 -12.23 -6.39
CA ALA A 119 24.04 -11.35 -7.43
C ALA A 119 24.19 -10.12 -6.93
N ASP A 120 23.64 -10.07 -6.22
CA ASP A 120 23.77 -9.02 -5.79
C ASP A 120 24.31 -8.02 -6.32
N ASP A 121 24.35 -7.53 -6.00
CA ASP A 121 24.94 -6.50 -6.27
C ASP A 121 24.84 -5.83 -7.38
N GLU A 122 25.37 -5.87 -8.06
CA GLU A 122 25.35 -5.11 -9.14
C GLU A 122 24.32 -5.31 -9.84
N GLY A 123 23.58 -5.86 -9.55
CA GLY A 123 22.55 -6.11 -10.27
C GLY A 123 22.18 -5.05 -11.03
N PRO A 124 21.32 -5.13 -11.71
CA PRO A 124 20.91 -4.19 -12.60
C PRO A 124 20.27 -3.13 -12.00
N ARG A 125 20.73 -2.36 -11.45
CA ARG A 125 20.11 -1.39 -11.01
C ARG A 125 19.74 -0.49 -12.02
N LEU A 126 18.66 0.13 -12.05
CA LEU A 126 18.28 1.02 -13.05
C LEU A 126 19.09 2.23 -12.95
N PRO A 127 19.59 2.67 -14.02
CA PRO A 127 20.39 3.82 -14.00
C PRO A 127 19.58 5.02 -13.68
N ALA A 128 20.13 5.95 -13.11
CA ALA A 128 19.40 7.10 -12.78
C ALA A 128 18.81 7.75 -13.96
N GLU A 129 19.44 7.72 -15.04
CA GLU A 129 18.90 8.38 -16.16
C GLU A 129 17.70 7.68 -16.63
N ALA A 130 17.41 6.56 -16.21
CA ALA A 130 16.20 5.88 -16.67
C ALA A 130 15.03 6.65 -16.21
N PHE A 131 15.12 7.45 -15.23
CA PHE A 131 14.02 8.17 -14.83
C PHE A 131 14.16 9.57 -15.11
N GLY A 132 15.08 9.96 -15.62
CA GLY A 132 15.29 11.32 -15.89
C GLY A 132 14.52 11.84 -16.84
#